data_cfd7186ff419e08d97ed783815724d02
#
_entry.id   cfd7186ff419e08d97ed783815724d02
#
_cell.length_a   1.000
_cell.length_b   1.000
_cell.length_c   1.000
_cell.angle_alpha   90.00
_cell.angle_beta   90.00
_cell.angle_gamma   90.00
#
_symmetry.space_group_name_H-M   'P 1'
#
loop_
_entity.id
_entity.type
_entity.pdbx_description
1 polymer ?
#
loop_
_entity_poly.entity_id
_entity_poly.type
_entity_poly.pdbx_seq_one_letter_code
_entity_poly.pdbx_strand_id
1 'polypeptide(L)'
;RFHSRVAATLDEAIGQACSETGAHALPSLRAVRRHLEAIEQAEVGVQAWRDARVRRLEAIDELLQTITYVASECTCYVTGRAGEGHVDDTGPAIVRVVGAASAPQVLDALESHGLPPMEVSSLATRMGSLAVAHIIDGLLHVDLLFLPDQLASHEPFSIVDGEAVPMVDIVNFSRLIQALRAASASDP
;
A
#
# COMPACT_ATOMS: atom_id res chain seq x y z
N ARG A 1 -3.91 -23.16 -0.85
CA ARG A 1 -5.28 -23.15 -0.23
C ARG A 1 -5.78 -21.74 0.06
N PHE A 2 -4.92 -20.74 0.31
CA PHE A 2 -5.32 -19.32 0.54
C PHE A 2 -5.87 -18.66 -0.73
N HIS A 3 -5.21 -18.81 -1.88
CA HIS A 3 -5.67 -18.22 -3.15
C HIS A 3 -7.06 -18.73 -3.61
N SER A 4 -7.38 -19.97 -3.30
CA SER A 4 -8.68 -20.56 -3.65
C SER A 4 -9.84 -20.00 -2.81
N ARG A 5 -9.59 -19.61 -1.55
CA ARG A 5 -10.59 -18.98 -0.68
C ARG A 5 -10.87 -17.52 -1.07
N VAL A 6 -9.82 -16.76 -1.38
CA VAL A 6 -9.95 -15.37 -1.82
C VAL A 6 -10.72 -15.28 -3.15
N ALA A 7 -10.44 -16.19 -4.09
CA ALA A 7 -11.18 -16.24 -5.35
C ALA A 7 -12.66 -16.61 -5.15
N ALA A 8 -12.96 -17.61 -4.30
CA ALA A 8 -14.35 -17.99 -4.00
C ALA A 8 -15.10 -16.85 -3.28
N THR A 9 -14.47 -16.15 -2.36
CA THR A 9 -15.05 -15.01 -1.63
C THR A 9 -15.29 -13.81 -2.57
N LEU A 10 -14.40 -13.59 -3.53
CA LEU A 10 -14.56 -12.54 -4.53
C LEU A 10 -15.72 -12.80 -5.47
N ASP A 11 -15.86 -14.04 -5.98
CA ASP A 11 -16.98 -14.44 -6.84
C ASP A 11 -18.33 -14.37 -6.10
N GLU A 12 -18.35 -14.74 -4.83
CA GLU A 12 -19.53 -14.67 -3.97
C GLU A 12 -19.92 -13.21 -3.68
N ALA A 13 -18.95 -12.34 -3.38
CA ALA A 13 -19.18 -10.91 -3.18
C ALA A 13 -19.65 -10.21 -4.46
N ILE A 14 -19.10 -10.56 -5.61
CA ILE A 14 -19.55 -10.06 -6.92
C ILE A 14 -20.98 -10.52 -7.20
N GLY A 15 -21.28 -11.81 -6.96
CA GLY A 15 -22.60 -12.39 -7.15
C GLY A 15 -23.67 -11.72 -6.27
N GLN A 16 -23.35 -11.47 -5.02
CA GLN A 16 -24.23 -10.82 -4.05
C GLN A 16 -24.46 -9.33 -4.39
N ALA A 17 -23.42 -8.59 -4.74
CA ALA A 17 -23.53 -7.20 -5.17
C ALA A 17 -24.35 -7.04 -6.47
N CYS A 18 -24.22 -7.97 -7.42
CA CYS A 18 -25.04 -8.01 -8.63
C CYS A 18 -26.51 -8.33 -8.32
N SER A 19 -26.76 -9.21 -7.36
CA SER A 19 -28.11 -9.61 -6.93
C SER A 19 -28.86 -8.47 -6.22
N GLU A 20 -28.18 -7.74 -5.34
CA GLU A 20 -28.77 -6.65 -4.57
C GLU A 20 -29.06 -5.40 -5.41
N THR A 21 -28.26 -5.14 -6.42
CA THR A 21 -28.41 -3.95 -7.27
C THR A 21 -29.37 -4.16 -8.43
N GLY A 22 -29.80 -5.41 -8.69
CA GLY A 22 -30.59 -5.76 -9.87
C GLY A 22 -29.87 -5.38 -11.18
N ALA A 23 -28.59 -5.07 -11.12
CA ALA A 23 -27.83 -4.51 -12.21
C ALA A 23 -27.19 -5.62 -13.03
N HIS A 24 -27.35 -5.56 -14.34
CA HIS A 24 -26.57 -6.34 -15.30
C HIS A 24 -25.12 -5.80 -15.47
N ALA A 25 -24.72 -4.82 -14.66
CA ALA A 25 -23.40 -4.22 -14.66
C ALA A 25 -22.56 -4.75 -13.50
N LEU A 26 -21.30 -5.08 -13.76
CA LEU A 26 -20.33 -5.46 -12.73
C LEU A 26 -20.21 -4.33 -11.68
N PRO A 27 -20.19 -4.68 -10.37
CA PRO A 27 -19.99 -3.68 -9.32
C PRO A 27 -18.65 -2.98 -9.49
N SER A 28 -18.56 -1.72 -9.07
CA SER A 28 -17.30 -1.01 -9.08
C SER A 28 -16.29 -1.70 -8.17
N LEU A 29 -15.01 -1.64 -8.50
CA LEU A 29 -13.93 -2.16 -7.66
C LEU A 29 -14.00 -1.63 -6.23
N ARG A 30 -14.45 -0.37 -6.05
CA ARG A 30 -14.67 0.25 -4.74
C ARG A 30 -15.78 -0.46 -3.95
N ALA A 31 -16.86 -0.87 -4.61
CA ALA A 31 -17.95 -1.62 -3.96
C ALA A 31 -17.48 -3.01 -3.54
N VAL A 32 -16.79 -3.73 -4.43
CA VAL A 32 -16.22 -5.05 -4.13
C VAL A 32 -15.27 -4.99 -2.93
N ARG A 33 -14.37 -4.02 -2.90
CA ARG A 33 -13.42 -3.85 -1.79
C ARG A 33 -14.11 -3.58 -0.45
N ARG A 34 -15.16 -2.74 -0.42
CA ARG A 34 -15.94 -2.52 0.82
C ARG A 34 -16.55 -3.81 1.36
N HIS A 35 -17.05 -4.68 0.49
CA HIS A 35 -17.59 -5.96 0.92
C HIS A 35 -16.52 -6.90 1.44
N LEU A 36 -15.35 -6.93 0.80
CA LEU A 36 -14.21 -7.72 1.30
C LEU A 36 -13.75 -7.23 2.68
N GLU A 37 -13.60 -5.93 2.87
CA GLU A 37 -13.27 -5.34 4.18
C GLU A 37 -14.33 -5.66 5.24
N ALA A 38 -15.62 -5.62 4.89
CA ALA A 38 -16.70 -5.99 5.80
C ALA A 38 -16.66 -7.48 6.19
N ILE A 39 -16.31 -8.36 5.25
CA ILE A 39 -16.16 -9.79 5.52
C ILE A 39 -14.97 -10.03 6.46
N GLU A 40 -13.81 -9.42 6.20
CA GLU A 40 -12.62 -9.51 7.07
C GLU A 40 -12.93 -9.01 8.48
N GLN A 41 -13.61 -7.86 8.60
CA GLN A 41 -14.03 -7.31 9.89
C GLN A 41 -14.99 -8.25 10.65
N ALA A 42 -15.89 -8.92 9.92
CA ALA A 42 -16.82 -9.87 10.53
C ALA A 42 -16.11 -11.16 10.98
N GLU A 43 -15.09 -11.61 10.25
CA GLU A 43 -14.34 -12.85 10.57
C GLU A 43 -13.39 -12.67 11.76
N VAL A 44 -12.67 -11.55 11.84
CA VAL A 44 -11.63 -11.33 12.87
C VAL A 44 -12.07 -10.39 14.00
N GLY A 45 -13.18 -9.70 13.83
CA GLY A 45 -13.65 -8.65 14.72
C GLY A 45 -13.08 -7.27 14.37
N VAL A 46 -13.92 -6.24 14.50
CA VAL A 46 -13.61 -4.87 14.07
C VAL A 46 -12.34 -4.33 14.73
N GLN A 47 -12.20 -4.55 16.05
CA GLN A 47 -11.03 -4.04 16.80
C GLN A 47 -9.74 -4.74 16.37
N ALA A 48 -9.74 -6.07 16.29
CA ALA A 48 -8.57 -6.83 15.87
C ALA A 48 -8.13 -6.48 14.43
N TRP A 49 -9.11 -6.23 13.55
CA TRP A 49 -8.86 -5.76 12.18
C TRP A 49 -8.24 -4.35 12.16
N ARG A 50 -8.75 -3.40 12.97
CA ARG A 50 -8.19 -2.05 13.12
C ARG A 50 -6.75 -2.10 13.62
N ASP A 51 -6.49 -2.89 14.66
CA ASP A 51 -5.16 -3.03 15.26
C ASP A 51 -4.17 -3.66 14.29
N ALA A 52 -4.58 -4.66 13.52
CA ALA A 52 -3.74 -5.28 12.49
C ALA A 52 -3.39 -4.27 11.38
N ARG A 53 -4.37 -3.46 10.96
CA ARG A 53 -4.16 -2.39 9.98
C ARG A 53 -3.17 -1.34 10.48
N VAL A 54 -3.31 -0.87 11.72
CA VAL A 54 -2.39 0.11 12.32
C VAL A 54 -0.98 -0.46 12.38
N ARG A 55 -0.80 -1.70 12.86
CA ARG A 55 0.53 -2.34 12.90
C ARG A 55 1.20 -2.44 11.53
N ARG A 56 0.46 -2.72 10.47
CA ARG A 56 1.01 -2.73 9.10
C ARG A 56 1.46 -1.35 8.64
N LEU A 57 0.66 -0.32 8.92
CA LEU A 57 1.03 1.06 8.60
C LEU A 57 2.27 1.50 9.39
N GLU A 58 2.39 1.10 10.66
CA GLU A 58 3.58 1.36 11.48
C GLU A 58 4.83 0.69 10.90
N ALA A 59 4.73 -0.55 10.46
CA ALA A 59 5.85 -1.24 9.80
C ALA A 59 6.28 -0.51 8.51
N ILE A 60 5.33 0.02 7.74
CA ILE A 60 5.65 0.86 6.57
C ILE A 60 6.35 2.16 7.01
N ASP A 61 5.88 2.82 8.07
CA ASP A 61 6.49 4.05 8.59
C ASP A 61 7.93 3.81 9.05
N GLU A 62 8.20 2.70 9.75
CA GLU A 62 9.55 2.29 10.15
C GLU A 62 10.46 2.06 8.93
N LEU A 63 9.95 1.42 7.87
CA LEU A 63 10.68 1.27 6.62
C LEU A 63 11.01 2.63 6.00
N LEU A 64 10.06 3.57 5.95
CA LEU A 64 10.29 4.92 5.42
C LEU A 64 11.32 5.69 6.23
N GLN A 65 11.28 5.59 7.55
CA GLN A 65 12.28 6.21 8.44
C GLN A 65 13.67 5.61 8.17
N THR A 66 13.76 4.29 8.00
CA THR A 66 15.00 3.61 7.64
C THR A 66 15.55 4.12 6.31
N ILE A 67 14.73 4.19 5.26
CA ILE A 67 15.15 4.71 3.95
C ILE A 67 15.64 6.17 4.09
N THR A 68 14.91 7.01 4.81
CA THR A 68 15.28 8.42 5.00
C THR A 68 16.59 8.56 5.81
N TYR A 69 16.85 7.64 6.73
CA TYR A 69 18.09 7.62 7.51
C TYR A 69 19.30 7.20 6.65
N VAL A 70 19.16 6.17 5.83
CA VAL A 70 20.27 5.62 5.02
C VAL A 70 20.49 6.39 3.71
N ALA A 71 19.48 7.09 3.22
CA ALA A 71 19.48 7.86 1.98
C ALA A 71 18.80 9.22 2.20
N SER A 72 19.47 10.09 2.96
CA SER A 72 18.91 11.39 3.40
C SER A 72 18.59 12.36 2.25
N GLU A 73 19.14 12.14 1.06
CA GLU A 73 18.82 12.87 -0.17
C GLU A 73 17.53 12.39 -0.85
N CYS A 74 16.96 11.26 -0.40
CA CYS A 74 15.71 10.76 -0.92
C CYS A 74 14.51 11.31 -0.17
N THR A 75 13.43 11.50 -0.90
CA THR A 75 12.11 11.80 -0.34
C THR A 75 11.18 10.62 -0.61
N CYS A 76 10.51 10.14 0.44
CA CYS A 76 9.58 9.03 0.33
C CYS A 76 8.13 9.52 0.38
N TYR A 77 7.29 8.92 -0.46
CA TYR A 77 5.85 9.15 -0.48
C TYR A 77 5.11 7.83 -0.48
N VAL A 78 4.15 7.67 0.41
CA VAL A 78 3.19 6.56 0.38
C VAL A 78 2.06 6.95 -0.56
N THR A 79 1.71 6.06 -1.49
CA THR A 79 0.70 6.37 -2.51
C THR A 79 -0.50 5.43 -2.43
N GLY A 80 -1.61 5.88 -3.01
CA GLY A 80 -2.83 5.11 -3.10
C GLY A 80 -3.47 4.85 -1.75
N ARG A 81 -4.09 3.68 -1.61
CA ARG A 81 -4.86 3.30 -0.43
C ARG A 81 -4.04 3.34 0.87
N ALA A 82 -2.78 2.94 0.83
CA ALA A 82 -1.89 3.03 1.98
C ALA A 82 -1.70 4.48 2.43
N GLY A 83 -1.59 5.43 1.50
CA GLY A 83 -1.59 6.87 1.80
C GLY A 83 -2.88 7.38 2.44
N GLU A 84 -4.00 6.70 2.24
CA GLU A 84 -5.29 6.96 2.91
C GLU A 84 -5.44 6.16 4.21
N GLY A 85 -4.42 5.43 4.61
CA GLY A 85 -4.43 4.58 5.80
C GLY A 85 -5.10 3.22 5.59
N HIS A 86 -5.32 2.78 4.37
CA HIS A 86 -5.91 1.48 4.05
C HIS A 86 -4.85 0.51 3.54
N VAL A 87 -4.49 -0.46 4.35
CA VAL A 87 -3.63 -1.59 3.99
C VAL A 87 -4.39 -2.89 4.24
N ASP A 88 -4.35 -3.76 3.27
CA ASP A 88 -4.97 -5.08 3.31
C ASP A 88 -3.99 -6.15 2.79
N ASP A 89 -4.38 -7.41 2.84
CA ASP A 89 -3.56 -8.54 2.37
C ASP A 89 -3.66 -8.75 0.85
N THR A 90 -4.39 -7.90 0.14
CA THR A 90 -4.68 -8.13 -1.29
C THR A 90 -3.63 -7.60 -2.23
N GLY A 91 -2.68 -6.79 -1.74
CA GLY A 91 -1.60 -6.26 -2.55
C GLY A 91 -0.60 -5.41 -1.78
N PRO A 92 0.54 -5.09 -2.40
CA PRO A 92 1.57 -4.28 -1.78
C PRO A 92 1.13 -2.83 -1.58
N ALA A 93 1.61 -2.22 -0.51
CA ALA A 93 1.62 -0.76 -0.39
C ALA A 93 2.67 -0.19 -1.35
N ILE A 94 2.33 0.84 -2.10
CA ILE A 94 3.25 1.45 -3.05
C ILE A 94 3.92 2.66 -2.41
N VAL A 95 5.24 2.61 -2.31
CA VAL A 95 6.10 3.69 -1.83
C VAL A 95 6.93 4.22 -2.99
N ARG A 96 6.84 5.52 -3.24
CA ARG A 96 7.69 6.21 -4.21
C ARG A 96 8.93 6.74 -3.47
N VAL A 97 10.10 6.33 -3.93
CA VAL A 97 11.39 6.83 -3.45
C VAL A 97 11.95 7.76 -4.52
N VAL A 98 12.03 9.04 -4.21
CA VAL A 98 12.44 10.09 -5.13
C VAL A 98 13.73 10.71 -4.64
N GLY A 99 14.72 10.86 -5.49
CA GLY A 99 15.98 11.52 -5.12
C GLY A 99 17.18 11.05 -5.92
N ALA A 100 18.32 11.64 -5.61
CA ALA A 100 19.57 11.40 -6.30
C ALA A 100 20.22 10.04 -5.99
N ALA A 101 19.85 9.39 -4.88
CA ALA A 101 20.38 8.07 -4.56
C ALA A 101 19.95 7.04 -5.59
N SER A 102 20.89 6.24 -6.05
CA SER A 102 20.57 5.14 -6.95
C SER A 102 19.78 4.04 -6.21
N ALA A 103 18.87 3.38 -6.91
CA ALA A 103 18.15 2.23 -6.36
C ALA A 103 19.09 1.20 -5.70
N PRO A 104 20.22 0.79 -6.31
CA PRO A 104 21.19 -0.12 -5.67
C PRO A 104 21.69 0.36 -4.31
N GLN A 105 22.03 1.65 -4.15
CA GLN A 105 22.52 2.18 -2.88
C GLN A 105 21.49 2.08 -1.75
N VAL A 106 20.23 2.38 -2.05
CA VAL A 106 19.13 2.24 -1.08
C VAL A 106 18.91 0.77 -0.73
N LEU A 107 18.95 -0.11 -1.73
CA LEU A 107 18.75 -1.56 -1.54
C LEU A 107 19.85 -2.20 -0.72
N ASP A 108 21.13 -1.89 -1.02
CA ASP A 108 22.29 -2.36 -0.24
C ASP A 108 22.20 -1.89 1.22
N ALA A 109 21.75 -0.66 1.44
CA ALA A 109 21.55 -0.12 2.77
C ALA A 109 20.41 -0.83 3.51
N LEU A 110 19.27 -1.08 2.87
CA LEU A 110 18.15 -1.84 3.45
C LEU A 110 18.56 -3.27 3.80
N GLU A 111 19.30 -3.96 2.92
CA GLU A 111 19.86 -5.29 3.20
C GLU A 111 20.76 -5.27 4.43
N SER A 112 21.62 -4.25 4.56
CA SER A 112 22.50 -4.07 5.72
C SER A 112 21.71 -3.84 7.03
N HIS A 113 20.46 -3.38 6.94
CA HIS A 113 19.55 -3.23 8.07
C HIS A 113 18.60 -4.41 8.27
N GLY A 114 18.83 -5.52 7.56
CA GLY A 114 18.02 -6.75 7.70
C GLY A 114 16.71 -6.75 6.94
N LEU A 115 16.55 -5.85 5.97
CA LEU A 115 15.36 -5.73 5.10
C LEU A 115 15.74 -6.00 3.63
N PRO A 116 16.22 -7.20 3.29
CA PRO A 116 16.57 -7.49 1.90
C PRO A 116 15.33 -7.52 1.01
N PRO A 117 15.40 -6.95 -0.20
CA PRO A 117 14.32 -7.10 -1.16
C PRO A 117 14.20 -8.56 -1.59
N MET A 118 12.96 -9.05 -1.71
CA MET A 118 12.72 -10.40 -2.24
C MET A 118 12.97 -10.47 -3.74
N GLU A 119 12.64 -9.40 -4.45
CA GLU A 119 12.77 -9.29 -5.89
C GLU A 119 13.01 -7.84 -6.30
N VAL A 120 13.86 -7.63 -7.27
CA VAL A 120 14.03 -6.35 -7.94
C VAL A 120 13.63 -6.50 -9.39
N SER A 121 12.64 -5.74 -9.81
CA SER A 121 12.06 -5.78 -11.14
C SER A 121 12.11 -4.42 -11.81
N SER A 122 11.59 -4.34 -13.02
CA SER A 122 11.54 -3.12 -13.80
C SER A 122 10.13 -2.88 -14.33
N LEU A 123 9.58 -1.73 -14.02
CA LEU A 123 8.27 -1.29 -14.49
C LEU A 123 8.43 -0.38 -15.72
N ALA A 124 7.94 -0.84 -16.86
CA ALA A 124 7.87 0.00 -18.07
C ALA A 124 6.76 1.04 -17.92
N THR A 125 7.12 2.31 -18.06
CA THR A 125 6.19 3.43 -18.04
C THR A 125 6.30 4.27 -19.31
N ARG A 126 5.36 5.20 -19.53
CA ARG A 126 5.46 6.15 -20.66
C ARG A 126 6.69 7.06 -20.57
N MET A 127 7.28 7.19 -19.39
CA MET A 127 8.44 8.05 -19.11
C MET A 127 9.74 7.26 -19.00
N GLY A 128 9.73 5.97 -19.33
CA GLY A 128 10.89 5.09 -19.25
C GLY A 128 10.68 3.91 -18.30
N SER A 129 11.76 3.20 -18.04
CA SER A 129 11.79 2.05 -17.14
C SER A 129 12.18 2.50 -15.74
N LEU A 130 11.36 2.14 -14.76
CA LEU A 130 11.58 2.45 -13.33
C LEU A 130 11.94 1.16 -12.59
N ALA A 131 12.91 1.24 -11.68
CA ALA A 131 13.21 0.12 -10.81
C ALA A 131 12.14 -0.02 -9.72
N VAL A 132 11.74 -1.25 -9.46
CA VAL A 132 10.80 -1.61 -8.38
C VAL A 132 11.44 -2.68 -7.53
N ALA A 133 11.48 -2.47 -6.22
CA ALA A 133 11.90 -3.48 -5.26
C ALA A 133 10.71 -3.96 -4.44
N HIS A 134 10.51 -5.26 -4.42
CA HIS A 134 9.44 -5.92 -3.66
C HIS A 134 9.98 -6.35 -2.30
N ILE A 135 9.41 -5.83 -1.21
CA ILE A 135 9.77 -6.18 0.15
C ILE A 135 8.59 -6.91 0.79
N ILE A 136 8.82 -8.14 1.21
CA ILE A 136 7.86 -8.92 1.98
C ILE A 136 8.59 -9.45 3.21
N ASP A 137 8.28 -8.88 4.37
CA ASP A 137 8.82 -9.31 5.65
C ASP A 137 7.79 -9.10 6.78
N GLY A 138 7.31 -10.17 7.36
CA GLY A 138 6.32 -10.12 8.43
C GLY A 138 5.06 -9.33 8.05
N LEU A 139 4.93 -8.11 8.59
CA LEU A 139 3.81 -7.21 8.31
C LEU A 139 4.04 -6.32 7.09
N LEU A 140 5.26 -6.30 6.55
CA LEU A 140 5.60 -5.53 5.37
C LEU A 140 5.22 -6.28 4.11
N HIS A 141 4.43 -5.63 3.26
CA HIS A 141 4.20 -6.00 1.87
C HIS A 141 4.23 -4.70 1.08
N VAL A 142 5.39 -4.34 0.55
CA VAL A 142 5.66 -3.01 -0.01
C VAL A 142 6.40 -3.12 -1.32
N ASP A 143 5.97 -2.31 -2.29
CA ASP A 143 6.69 -2.05 -3.53
C ASP A 143 7.36 -0.67 -3.45
N LEU A 144 8.69 -0.66 -3.44
CA LEU A 144 9.48 0.57 -3.55
C LEU A 144 9.68 0.91 -5.02
N LEU A 145 9.06 1.99 -5.46
CA LEU A 145 9.19 2.52 -6.81
C LEU A 145 10.21 3.65 -6.84
N PHE A 146 11.37 3.43 -7.46
CA PHE A 146 12.44 4.41 -7.56
C PHE A 146 12.21 5.36 -8.73
N LEU A 147 12.08 6.65 -8.42
CA LEU A 147 11.83 7.70 -9.40
C LEU A 147 13.00 8.69 -9.44
N PRO A 148 13.43 9.09 -10.64
CA PRO A 148 14.36 10.19 -10.78
C PRO A 148 13.70 11.52 -10.39
N ASP A 149 14.51 12.50 -9.97
CA ASP A 149 14.06 13.82 -9.49
C ASP A 149 13.09 14.52 -10.45
N GLN A 150 13.28 14.36 -11.76
CA GLN A 150 12.41 14.97 -12.78
C GLN A 150 10.96 14.49 -12.68
N LEU A 151 10.74 13.32 -12.05
CA LEU A 151 9.42 12.71 -11.87
C LEU A 151 8.83 12.94 -10.47
N ALA A 152 9.55 13.66 -9.59
CA ALA A 152 9.12 13.91 -8.22
C ALA A 152 7.75 14.59 -8.12
N SER A 153 7.51 15.57 -9.01
CA SER A 153 6.26 16.35 -9.04
C SER A 153 5.12 15.72 -9.82
N HIS A 154 5.36 14.55 -10.44
CA HIS A 154 4.30 13.88 -11.17
C HIS A 154 3.31 13.21 -10.22
N GLU A 155 2.08 13.74 -10.20
CA GLU A 155 0.98 13.10 -9.51
C GLU A 155 0.69 11.75 -10.17
N PRO A 156 0.61 10.66 -9.38
CA PRO A 156 0.19 9.37 -9.93
C PRO A 156 -1.31 9.40 -10.23
N PHE A 157 -1.69 8.79 -11.34
CA PHE A 157 -3.09 8.62 -11.71
C PHE A 157 -3.44 7.14 -11.71
N SER A 158 -4.62 6.82 -11.25
CA SER A 158 -5.19 5.49 -11.34
C SER A 158 -5.39 5.10 -12.80
N ILE A 159 -4.87 3.94 -13.19
CA ILE A 159 -5.07 3.40 -14.54
C ILE A 159 -6.50 2.89 -14.78
N VAL A 160 -7.29 2.77 -13.71
CA VAL A 160 -8.65 2.21 -13.76
C VAL A 160 -9.68 3.29 -14.05
N ASP A 161 -9.57 4.44 -13.37
CA ASP A 161 -10.56 5.53 -13.43
C ASP A 161 -9.97 6.88 -13.82
N GLY A 162 -8.63 6.99 -13.92
CA GLY A 162 -7.94 8.23 -14.27
C GLY A 162 -7.94 9.27 -13.16
N GLU A 163 -8.42 8.94 -11.95
CA GLU A 163 -8.38 9.85 -10.81
C GLU A 163 -6.96 9.99 -10.25
N ALA A 164 -6.67 11.14 -9.64
CA ALA A 164 -5.41 11.36 -8.95
C ALA A 164 -5.30 10.39 -7.76
N VAL A 165 -4.15 9.73 -7.66
CA VAL A 165 -3.87 8.81 -6.55
C VAL A 165 -3.26 9.62 -5.40
N PRO A 166 -3.77 9.51 -4.17
CA PRO A 166 -3.19 10.17 -3.01
C PRO A 166 -1.70 9.90 -2.88
N MET A 167 -0.95 10.95 -2.56
CA MET A 167 0.48 10.89 -2.32
C MET A 167 0.79 11.61 -1.02
N VAL A 168 1.28 10.90 -0.03
CA VAL A 168 1.46 11.38 1.34
C VAL A 168 2.93 11.27 1.72
N ASP A 169 3.54 12.37 2.15
CA ASP A 169 4.91 12.37 2.67
C ASP A 169 5.00 11.68 4.04
N ILE A 170 6.22 11.36 4.46
CA ILE A 170 6.47 10.62 5.71
C ILE A 170 5.90 11.33 6.95
N VAL A 171 5.95 12.67 7.01
CA VAL A 171 5.48 13.43 8.19
C VAL A 171 3.96 13.33 8.29
N ASN A 172 3.26 13.51 7.18
CA ASN A 172 1.81 13.41 7.13
C ASN A 172 1.35 11.96 7.29
N PHE A 173 2.12 10.98 6.81
CA PHE A 173 1.83 9.56 6.99
C PHE A 173 1.94 9.16 8.46
N SER A 174 3.00 9.55 9.17
CA SER A 174 3.13 9.33 10.63
C SER A 174 1.97 9.97 11.41
N ARG A 175 1.51 11.18 11.03
CA ARG A 175 0.34 11.83 11.65
C ARG A 175 -0.96 11.05 11.40
N LEU A 176 -1.14 10.52 10.20
CA LEU A 176 -2.28 9.67 9.86
C LEU A 176 -2.33 8.43 10.76
N ILE A 177 -1.20 7.75 10.96
CA ILE A 177 -1.09 6.58 11.84
C ILE A 177 -1.46 6.94 13.27
N GLN A 178 -0.93 8.05 13.79
CA GLN A 178 -1.27 8.53 15.13
C GLN A 178 -2.77 8.80 15.30
N ALA A 179 -3.41 9.41 14.30
CA ALA A 179 -4.85 9.66 14.32
C ALA A 179 -5.66 8.35 14.32
N LEU A 180 -5.25 7.36 13.50
CA LEU A 180 -5.90 6.05 13.45
C LEU A 180 -5.76 5.30 14.78
N ARG A 181 -4.58 5.34 15.41
CA ARG A 181 -4.33 4.75 16.73
C ARG A 181 -5.21 5.39 17.80
N ALA A 182 -5.31 6.72 17.81
CA ALA A 182 -6.16 7.44 18.77
C ALA A 182 -7.64 7.08 18.59
N ALA A 183 -8.11 6.96 17.35
CA ALA A 183 -9.47 6.54 17.05
C ALA A 183 -9.75 5.09 17.50
N SER A 184 -8.80 4.17 17.31
CA SER A 184 -8.93 2.77 17.77
C SER A 184 -8.99 2.65 19.29
N ALA A 185 -8.31 3.54 20.04
CA ALA A 185 -8.31 3.54 21.49
C ALA A 185 -9.58 4.17 22.11
N SER A 186 -10.34 4.93 21.32
CA SER A 186 -11.51 5.71 21.82
C SER A 186 -12.85 5.00 21.59
N ASP A 187 -12.86 3.88 20.88
CA ASP A 187 -14.07 3.11 20.56
C ASP A 187 -14.10 1.87 21.48
N PRO A 188 -14.98 1.85 22.54
CA PRO A 188 -15.03 0.79 23.55
C PRO A 188 -15.62 -0.52 23.03
#